data_bbeaabc63a55f1629df3d7819ccade73
#
_entry.id   bbeaabc63a55f1629df3d7819ccade73
#
_cell.length_a   1.000
_cell.length_b   1.000
_cell.length_c   1.000
_cell.angle_alpha   90.00
_cell.angle_beta   90.00
_cell.angle_gamma   90.00
#
_symmetry.space_group_name_H-M   'P 1'
#
loop_
_entity.id
_entity.type
_entity.pdbx_description
1 polymer ?
#
loop_
_entity_poly.entity_id
_entity_poly.type
_entity_poly.pdbx_seq_one_letter_code
_entity_poly.pdbx_strand_id
1 'polypeptide(L)'
;PWYTTRNQIQEVVESKRDWIMKKLEEYNVSPRKAKEYEDGEKFQILGESYYLNIYYKDINNAILNVENEKIEIILPLSYAEEDNTEQIKKMIDKMYYMIAEKEVESAMEKTRKMVGLAPEEYKIKKIKYAWGTCSSRKVITINQNLMMYSRKAIEYVVLHEICHLKYMNHSKKFWEMV
;
A
#
# COMPACT_ATOMS: atom_id res chain seq x y z
N PRO A 1 22.17 5.84 -13.79
CA PRO A 1 23.53 5.86 -13.23
C PRO A 1 24.09 7.29 -13.27
N TRP A 2 24.95 7.67 -12.36
CA TRP A 2 25.57 9.01 -12.26
C TRP A 2 26.38 9.44 -13.49
N TYR A 3 26.74 8.49 -14.36
CA TYR A 3 27.48 8.72 -15.62
C TYR A 3 26.56 8.85 -16.86
N THR A 4 25.24 8.81 -16.70
CA THR A 4 24.33 8.98 -17.85
C THR A 4 24.28 10.44 -18.26
N THR A 5 24.58 10.72 -19.54
CA THR A 5 24.57 12.08 -20.06
C THR A 5 23.15 12.62 -20.22
N ARG A 6 23.01 13.96 -20.25
CA ARG A 6 21.74 14.64 -20.48
C ARG A 6 21.09 14.22 -21.81
N ASN A 7 21.90 14.06 -22.86
CA ASN A 7 21.42 13.64 -24.17
C ASN A 7 20.87 12.20 -24.14
N GLN A 8 21.57 11.28 -23.49
CA GLN A 8 21.06 9.90 -23.31
C GLN A 8 19.75 9.85 -22.54
N ILE A 9 19.59 10.70 -21.53
CA ILE A 9 18.31 10.80 -20.80
C ILE A 9 17.21 11.32 -21.73
N GLN A 10 17.51 12.34 -22.53
CA GLN A 10 16.55 12.92 -23.46
C GLN A 10 16.14 11.93 -24.56
N GLU A 11 17.06 11.18 -25.13
CA GLU A 11 16.76 10.11 -26.11
C GLU A 11 15.83 9.05 -25.54
N VAL A 12 16.09 8.60 -24.30
CA VAL A 12 15.23 7.61 -23.62
C VAL A 12 13.82 8.19 -23.37
N VAL A 13 13.71 9.44 -22.93
CA VAL A 13 12.42 10.10 -22.70
C VAL A 13 11.66 10.25 -24.01
N GLU A 14 12.31 10.68 -25.09
CA GLU A 14 11.69 10.80 -26.41
C GLU A 14 11.24 9.43 -26.97
N SER A 15 12.05 8.39 -26.83
CA SER A 15 11.67 7.03 -27.24
C SER A 15 10.45 6.46 -26.52
N LYS A 16 10.10 7.03 -25.34
CA LYS A 16 8.94 6.64 -24.51
C LYS A 16 7.81 7.66 -24.53
N ARG A 17 7.94 8.71 -25.34
CA ARG A 17 6.99 9.84 -25.35
C ARG A 17 5.54 9.40 -25.50
N ASP A 18 5.23 8.59 -26.50
CA ASP A 18 3.86 8.15 -26.76
C ASP A 18 3.28 7.33 -25.60
N TRP A 19 4.12 6.46 -25.02
CA TRP A 19 3.73 5.71 -23.83
C TRP A 19 3.50 6.63 -22.63
N ILE A 20 4.36 7.64 -22.41
CA ILE A 20 4.22 8.63 -21.34
C ILE A 20 2.92 9.42 -21.54
N MET A 21 2.68 9.93 -22.77
CA MET A 21 1.46 10.69 -23.07
C MET A 21 0.21 9.89 -22.83
N LYS A 22 0.16 8.63 -23.30
CA LYS A 22 -0.96 7.71 -23.05
C LYS A 22 -1.19 7.50 -21.55
N LYS A 23 -0.13 7.32 -20.75
CA LYS A 23 -0.24 7.16 -19.29
C LYS A 23 -0.70 8.42 -18.58
N LEU A 24 -0.30 9.60 -19.05
CA LEU A 24 -0.79 10.88 -18.53
C LEU A 24 -2.28 11.08 -18.85
N GLU A 25 -2.72 10.72 -20.05
CA GLU A 25 -4.15 10.76 -20.42
C GLU A 25 -4.97 9.80 -19.54
N GLU A 26 -4.54 8.54 -19.38
CA GLU A 26 -5.19 7.57 -18.48
C GLU A 26 -5.28 8.10 -17.05
N TYR A 27 -4.24 8.76 -16.55
CA TYR A 27 -4.21 9.36 -15.21
C TYR A 27 -5.18 10.54 -15.09
N ASN A 28 -5.25 11.41 -16.10
CA ASN A 28 -6.11 12.61 -16.11
C ASN A 28 -7.60 12.25 -16.27
N VAL A 29 -7.92 11.13 -16.96
CA VAL A 29 -9.30 10.65 -17.11
C VAL A 29 -9.86 10.09 -15.80
N SER A 30 -8.99 9.56 -14.94
CA SER A 30 -9.39 9.00 -13.63
C SER A 30 -8.46 9.48 -12.53
N PRO A 31 -8.42 10.78 -12.21
CA PRO A 31 -7.66 11.23 -11.07
C PRO A 31 -8.22 10.56 -9.82
N ARG A 32 -7.35 9.93 -9.03
CA ARG A 32 -7.76 9.39 -7.73
C ARG A 32 -8.21 10.55 -6.86
N LYS A 33 -9.54 10.65 -6.64
CA LYS A 33 -10.09 11.64 -5.71
C LYS A 33 -9.45 11.39 -4.34
N ALA A 34 -9.00 12.46 -3.69
CA ALA A 34 -8.52 12.35 -2.32
C ALA A 34 -9.67 11.82 -1.44
N LYS A 35 -9.32 11.01 -0.43
CA LYS A 35 -10.30 10.52 0.53
C LYS A 35 -10.77 11.68 1.42
N GLU A 36 -12.07 11.79 1.57
CA GLU A 36 -12.73 12.82 2.39
C GLU A 36 -13.06 12.30 3.80
N TYR A 37 -13.05 10.95 3.97
CA TYR A 37 -13.34 10.25 5.23
C TYR A 37 -14.75 10.53 5.76
N GLU A 38 -15.71 10.65 4.85
CA GLU A 38 -17.12 10.91 5.13
C GLU A 38 -17.92 9.59 5.25
N ASP A 39 -19.08 9.70 5.88
CA ASP A 39 -20.03 8.58 5.96
C ASP A 39 -20.44 8.11 4.56
N GLY A 40 -20.52 6.80 4.36
CA GLY A 40 -20.78 6.17 3.06
C GLY A 40 -19.57 6.10 2.12
N GLU A 41 -18.40 6.65 2.45
CA GLU A 41 -17.24 6.61 1.57
C GLU A 41 -16.71 5.19 1.40
N LYS A 42 -16.36 4.84 0.15
CA LYS A 42 -15.88 3.51 -0.23
C LYS A 42 -14.39 3.35 0.01
N PHE A 43 -13.99 2.28 0.70
CA PHE A 43 -12.61 1.86 0.92
C PHE A 43 -12.37 0.46 0.32
N GLN A 44 -11.12 0.14 0.00
CA GLN A 44 -10.72 -1.19 -0.45
C GLN A 44 -9.95 -1.89 0.67
N ILE A 45 -10.31 -3.13 1.01
CA ILE A 45 -9.57 -3.97 1.95
C ILE A 45 -9.37 -5.33 1.28
N LEU A 46 -8.12 -5.73 1.08
CA LEU A 46 -7.72 -7.00 0.46
C LEU A 46 -8.37 -7.25 -0.92
N GLY A 47 -8.65 -6.17 -1.64
CA GLY A 47 -9.28 -6.20 -2.96
C GLY A 47 -10.81 -6.11 -2.96
N GLU A 48 -11.43 -6.22 -1.78
CA GLU A 48 -12.88 -6.11 -1.61
C GLU A 48 -13.29 -4.68 -1.22
N SER A 49 -14.55 -4.34 -1.50
CA SER A 49 -15.11 -3.02 -1.24
C SER A 49 -15.80 -2.95 0.10
N TYR A 50 -15.43 -1.97 0.91
CA TYR A 50 -16.03 -1.68 2.20
C TYR A 50 -16.55 -0.26 2.23
N TYR A 51 -17.63 -0.01 2.97
CA TYR A 51 -18.22 1.31 3.12
C TYR A 51 -18.03 1.80 4.54
N LEU A 52 -17.57 3.05 4.69
CA LEU A 52 -17.41 3.71 5.97
C LEU A 52 -18.79 4.08 6.53
N ASN A 53 -19.05 3.71 7.76
CA ASN A 53 -20.22 4.13 8.51
C ASN A 53 -19.77 4.80 9.81
N ILE A 54 -20.22 6.02 10.05
CA ILE A 54 -19.81 6.83 11.20
C ILE A 54 -21.02 6.98 12.13
N TYR A 55 -20.85 6.62 13.38
CA TYR A 55 -21.87 6.71 14.40
C TYR A 55 -21.35 7.49 15.60
N TYR A 56 -22.25 8.22 16.26
CA TYR A 56 -21.98 8.92 17.51
C TYR A 56 -22.78 8.27 18.64
N LYS A 57 -22.10 7.90 19.74
CA LYS A 57 -22.73 7.24 20.89
C LYS A 57 -22.15 7.79 22.21
N ASP A 58 -22.87 7.58 23.28
CA ASP A 58 -22.39 7.89 24.64
C ASP A 58 -21.34 6.86 25.08
N ILE A 59 -20.13 7.08 24.64
CA ILE A 59 -18.95 6.26 24.93
C ILE A 59 -17.75 7.15 25.22
N ASN A 60 -16.75 6.64 25.94
CA ASN A 60 -15.55 7.41 26.29
C ASN A 60 -14.46 7.35 25.21
N ASN A 61 -14.38 6.28 24.45
CA ASN A 61 -13.32 6.05 23.47
C ASN A 61 -13.90 5.66 22.11
N ALA A 62 -13.29 6.15 21.04
CA ALA A 62 -13.65 5.77 19.69
C ALA A 62 -13.37 4.27 19.41
N ILE A 63 -14.29 3.61 18.71
CA ILE A 63 -14.24 2.19 18.36
C ILE A 63 -14.24 2.08 16.84
N LEU A 64 -13.45 1.15 16.29
CA LEU A 64 -13.48 0.79 14.87
C LEU A 64 -13.71 -0.71 14.75
N ASN A 65 -14.73 -1.10 13.98
CA ASN A 65 -15.05 -2.47 13.63
C ASN A 65 -15.01 -2.63 12.11
N VAL A 66 -14.61 -3.81 11.63
CA VAL A 66 -14.62 -4.17 10.21
C VAL A 66 -15.34 -5.49 10.08
N GLU A 67 -16.54 -5.46 9.54
CA GLU A 67 -17.39 -6.63 9.38
C GLU A 67 -18.42 -6.41 8.26
N ASN A 68 -18.81 -7.47 7.57
CA ASN A 68 -19.91 -7.45 6.58
C ASN A 68 -19.77 -6.33 5.53
N GLU A 69 -18.58 -6.17 4.95
CA GLU A 69 -18.27 -5.12 3.97
C GLU A 69 -18.46 -3.68 4.50
N LYS A 70 -18.43 -3.51 5.82
CA LYS A 70 -18.53 -2.21 6.48
C LYS A 70 -17.31 -1.94 7.35
N ILE A 71 -16.91 -0.67 7.36
CA ILE A 71 -15.99 -0.10 8.34
C ILE A 71 -16.84 0.78 9.25
N GLU A 72 -17.12 0.32 10.45
CA GLU A 72 -17.91 1.07 11.41
C GLU A 72 -16.99 1.82 12.37
N ILE A 73 -17.08 3.14 12.37
CA ILE A 73 -16.41 4.01 13.34
C ILE A 73 -17.48 4.57 14.27
N ILE A 74 -17.33 4.29 15.57
CA ILE A 74 -18.19 4.82 16.59
C ILE A 74 -17.36 5.84 17.38
N LEU A 75 -17.78 7.09 17.33
CA LEU A 75 -17.16 8.21 18.02
C LEU A 75 -17.96 8.59 19.29
N PRO A 76 -17.31 9.16 20.31
CA PRO A 76 -18.03 9.77 21.45
C PRO A 76 -19.02 10.84 20.96
N LEU A 77 -20.16 10.93 21.62
CA LEU A 77 -21.20 11.91 21.29
C LEU A 77 -20.68 13.37 21.38
N SER A 78 -19.69 13.63 22.25
CA SER A 78 -19.02 14.92 22.37
C SER A 78 -18.35 15.40 21.10
N TYR A 79 -18.07 14.53 20.15
CA TYR A 79 -17.43 14.86 18.86
C TYR A 79 -18.42 15.15 17.73
N ALA A 80 -19.74 15.05 17.98
CA ALA A 80 -20.76 15.16 16.92
C ALA A 80 -20.79 16.50 16.19
N GLU A 81 -20.38 17.58 16.85
CA GLU A 81 -20.34 18.94 16.30
C GLU A 81 -18.95 19.36 15.80
N GLU A 82 -17.97 18.44 15.81
CA GLU A 82 -16.58 18.74 15.47
C GLU A 82 -16.17 18.15 14.11
N ASP A 83 -15.13 18.71 13.48
CA ASP A 83 -14.46 18.09 12.33
C ASP A 83 -13.58 16.94 12.80
N ASN A 84 -14.04 15.71 12.57
CA ASN A 84 -13.37 14.49 12.97
C ASN A 84 -12.51 13.83 11.87
N THR A 85 -12.34 14.49 10.72
CA THR A 85 -11.67 13.95 9.54
C THR A 85 -10.28 13.37 9.86
N GLU A 86 -9.44 14.12 10.59
CA GLU A 86 -8.10 13.65 10.94
C GLU A 86 -8.12 12.49 11.95
N GLN A 87 -9.09 12.43 12.83
CA GLN A 87 -9.23 11.31 13.77
C GLN A 87 -9.68 10.05 13.04
N ILE A 88 -10.70 10.15 12.19
CA ILE A 88 -11.19 9.04 11.36
C ILE A 88 -10.05 8.52 10.47
N LYS A 89 -9.30 9.40 9.83
CA LYS A 89 -8.13 9.06 9.02
C LYS A 89 -7.08 8.27 9.81
N LYS A 90 -6.75 8.70 11.03
CA LYS A 90 -5.82 7.97 11.91
C LYS A 90 -6.34 6.57 12.28
N MET A 91 -7.66 6.44 12.51
CA MET A 91 -8.28 5.15 12.79
C MET A 91 -8.22 4.22 11.58
N ILE A 92 -8.55 4.70 10.38
CA ILE A 92 -8.42 3.96 9.12
C ILE A 92 -6.96 3.57 8.86
N ASP A 93 -6.01 4.47 9.08
CA ASP A 93 -4.58 4.19 8.94
C ASP A 93 -4.12 3.09 9.88
N LYS A 94 -4.56 3.12 11.14
CA LYS A 94 -4.27 2.08 12.13
C LYS A 94 -4.90 0.73 11.72
N MET A 95 -6.12 0.75 11.19
CA MET A 95 -6.77 -0.44 10.63
C MET A 95 -5.93 -1.08 9.52
N TYR A 96 -5.50 -0.29 8.52
CA TYR A 96 -4.64 -0.80 7.45
C TYR A 96 -3.31 -1.34 7.97
N TYR A 97 -2.73 -0.69 8.98
CA TYR A 97 -1.51 -1.15 9.61
C TYR A 97 -1.70 -2.52 10.28
N MET A 98 -2.77 -2.71 11.05
CA MET A 98 -3.07 -3.98 11.72
C MET A 98 -3.35 -5.11 10.72
N ILE A 99 -4.05 -4.82 9.62
CA ILE A 99 -4.25 -5.78 8.53
C ILE A 99 -2.89 -6.13 7.90
N ALA A 100 -2.04 -5.13 7.68
CA ALA A 100 -0.73 -5.32 7.06
C ALA A 100 0.20 -6.18 7.94
N GLU A 101 0.19 -6.02 9.26
CA GLU A 101 0.97 -6.89 10.17
C GLU A 101 0.64 -8.36 9.92
N LYS A 102 -0.62 -8.73 9.85
CA LYS A 102 -1.06 -10.10 9.64
C LYS A 102 -0.79 -10.62 8.22
N GLU A 103 -1.17 -9.86 7.20
CA GLU A 103 -1.09 -10.31 5.80
C GLU A 103 0.36 -10.32 5.30
N VAL A 104 1.19 -9.35 5.71
CA VAL A 104 2.62 -9.31 5.34
C VAL A 104 3.38 -10.43 6.03
N GLU A 105 3.15 -10.70 7.32
CA GLU A 105 3.77 -11.82 8.01
C GLU A 105 3.45 -13.16 7.32
N SER A 106 2.18 -13.38 6.99
CA SER A 106 1.74 -14.57 6.26
C SER A 106 2.41 -14.70 4.88
N ALA A 107 2.48 -13.60 4.13
CA ALA A 107 3.13 -13.57 2.82
C ALA A 107 4.65 -13.78 2.91
N MET A 108 5.32 -13.21 3.92
CA MET A 108 6.75 -13.40 4.19
C MET A 108 7.06 -14.86 4.50
N GLU A 109 6.27 -15.49 5.37
CA GLU A 109 6.46 -16.90 5.74
C GLU A 109 6.24 -17.85 4.56
N LYS A 110 5.17 -17.61 3.76
CA LYS A 110 4.90 -18.35 2.53
C LYS A 110 6.06 -18.24 1.54
N THR A 111 6.54 -17.01 1.30
CA THR A 111 7.61 -16.74 0.35
C THR A 111 8.94 -17.32 0.84
N ARG A 112 9.24 -17.21 2.14
CA ARG A 112 10.42 -17.81 2.75
C ARG A 112 10.49 -19.33 2.51
N LYS A 113 9.36 -20.03 2.67
CA LYS A 113 9.27 -21.47 2.39
C LYS A 113 9.47 -21.80 0.91
N MET A 114 8.99 -20.93 0.03
CA MET A 114 9.05 -21.15 -1.42
C MET A 114 10.44 -20.91 -2.01
N VAL A 115 11.12 -19.82 -1.61
CA VAL A 115 12.41 -19.42 -2.24
C VAL A 115 13.63 -19.63 -1.34
N GLY A 116 13.45 -20.03 -0.08
CA GLY A 116 14.56 -20.27 0.87
C GLY A 116 15.30 -19.01 1.31
N LEU A 117 14.73 -17.82 1.15
CA LEU A 117 15.31 -16.52 1.54
C LEU A 117 14.44 -15.84 2.58
N ALA A 118 15.10 -15.15 3.52
CA ALA A 118 14.42 -14.29 4.49
C ALA A 118 15.21 -12.98 4.67
N PRO A 119 14.54 -11.83 4.85
CA PRO A 119 15.21 -10.60 5.23
C PRO A 119 15.74 -10.69 6.67
N GLU A 120 16.72 -9.87 7.00
CA GLU A 120 17.16 -9.69 8.39
C GLU A 120 16.10 -8.98 9.24
N GLU A 121 15.38 -8.06 8.60
CA GLU A 121 14.30 -7.29 9.21
C GLU A 121 13.29 -6.90 8.12
N TYR A 122 12.00 -6.83 8.45
CA TYR A 122 11.04 -6.13 7.63
C TYR A 122 10.25 -5.09 8.44
N LYS A 123 9.76 -4.06 7.73
CA LYS A 123 9.01 -2.94 8.29
C LYS A 123 7.75 -2.70 7.48
N ILE A 124 6.70 -2.26 8.16
CA ILE A 124 5.47 -1.81 7.53
C ILE A 124 5.39 -0.30 7.72
N LYS A 125 5.25 0.46 6.64
CA LYS A 125 5.19 1.93 6.67
C LYS A 125 4.32 2.47 5.55
N LYS A 126 3.88 3.72 5.64
CA LYS A 126 3.40 4.46 4.48
C LYS A 126 4.58 4.90 3.62
N ILE A 127 4.59 4.47 2.35
CA ILE A 127 5.60 4.86 1.36
C ILE A 127 4.88 5.62 0.24
N LYS A 128 5.42 6.77 -0.17
CA LYS A 128 4.75 7.64 -1.14
C LYS A 128 4.82 7.09 -2.58
N TYR A 129 5.93 6.47 -2.97
CA TYR A 129 6.23 6.15 -4.37
C TYR A 129 6.51 4.67 -4.65
N ALA A 130 6.34 3.78 -3.68
CA ALA A 130 6.61 2.36 -3.85
C ALA A 130 5.62 1.50 -3.05
N TRP A 131 5.41 0.27 -3.49
CA TRP A 131 4.64 -0.74 -2.75
C TRP A 131 5.51 -1.54 -1.79
N GLY A 132 6.80 -1.68 -2.12
CA GLY A 132 7.82 -2.26 -1.29
C GLY A 132 9.18 -1.67 -1.64
N THR A 133 10.17 -1.92 -0.80
CA THR A 133 11.59 -1.59 -1.04
C THR A 133 12.47 -2.59 -0.32
N CYS A 134 13.59 -2.97 -0.95
CA CYS A 134 14.65 -3.74 -0.31
C CYS A 134 15.94 -2.92 -0.27
N SER A 135 16.50 -2.73 0.91
CA SER A 135 17.75 -2.00 1.10
C SER A 135 18.98 -2.91 0.90
N SER A 136 20.15 -2.30 0.65
CA SER A 136 21.44 -3.01 0.60
C SER A 136 21.78 -3.73 1.93
N ARG A 137 21.14 -3.32 3.04
CA ARG A 137 21.27 -3.97 4.36
C ARG A 137 20.25 -5.11 4.56
N LYS A 138 19.62 -5.61 3.48
CA LYS A 138 18.62 -6.67 3.52
C LYS A 138 17.41 -6.39 4.42
N VAL A 139 17.07 -5.12 4.59
CA VAL A 139 15.84 -4.68 5.27
C VAL A 139 14.78 -4.42 4.20
N ILE A 140 13.65 -5.12 4.31
CA ILE A 140 12.49 -4.94 3.44
C ILE A 140 11.51 -3.99 4.11
N THR A 141 10.95 -3.04 3.35
CA THR A 141 9.85 -2.21 3.81
C THR A 141 8.64 -2.41 2.90
N ILE A 142 7.49 -2.74 3.46
CA ILE A 142 6.22 -2.93 2.74
C ILE A 142 5.30 -1.75 3.05
N ASN A 143 4.65 -1.23 2.02
CA ASN A 143 3.69 -0.13 2.15
C ASN A 143 2.37 -0.65 2.72
N GLN A 144 1.92 -0.12 3.85
CA GLN A 144 0.64 -0.51 4.44
C GLN A 144 -0.56 -0.29 3.48
N ASN A 145 -0.48 0.68 2.58
CA ASN A 145 -1.54 0.92 1.58
C ASN A 145 -1.66 -0.22 0.55
N LEU A 146 -0.70 -1.16 0.51
CA LEU A 146 -0.81 -2.37 -0.28
C LEU A 146 -2.01 -3.23 0.15
N MET A 147 -2.49 -3.07 1.38
CA MET A 147 -3.68 -3.75 1.89
C MET A 147 -4.98 -3.34 1.22
N MET A 148 -4.97 -2.32 0.38
CA MET A 148 -6.10 -2.00 -0.51
C MET A 148 -6.26 -3.02 -1.65
N TYR A 149 -5.25 -3.81 -1.95
CA TYR A 149 -5.22 -4.76 -3.07
C TYR A 149 -5.38 -6.21 -2.59
N SER A 150 -5.61 -7.11 -3.55
CA SER A 150 -5.81 -8.53 -3.26
C SER A 150 -4.59 -9.17 -2.58
N ARG A 151 -4.82 -10.25 -1.84
CA ARG A 151 -3.74 -11.06 -1.23
C ARG A 151 -2.71 -11.52 -2.25
N LYS A 152 -3.11 -11.84 -3.49
CA LYS A 152 -2.19 -12.18 -4.58
C LYS A 152 -1.24 -11.03 -4.91
N ALA A 153 -1.72 -9.79 -4.90
CA ALA A 153 -0.88 -8.61 -5.12
C ALA A 153 0.10 -8.39 -3.96
N ILE A 154 -0.35 -8.63 -2.72
CA ILE A 154 0.52 -8.56 -1.52
C ILE A 154 1.62 -9.61 -1.60
N GLU A 155 1.27 -10.87 -1.88
CA GLU A 155 2.22 -11.98 -2.04
C GLU A 155 3.24 -11.70 -3.15
N TYR A 156 2.78 -11.15 -4.28
CA TYR A 156 3.66 -10.78 -5.39
C TYR A 156 4.67 -9.70 -5.00
N VAL A 157 4.24 -8.63 -4.32
CA VAL A 157 5.15 -7.56 -3.89
C VAL A 157 6.13 -8.10 -2.85
N VAL A 158 5.68 -8.91 -1.90
CA VAL A 158 6.56 -9.54 -0.90
C VAL A 158 7.60 -10.45 -1.57
N LEU A 159 7.19 -11.28 -2.53
CA LEU A 159 8.11 -12.11 -3.32
C LEU A 159 9.13 -11.26 -4.08
N HIS A 160 8.67 -10.19 -4.75
CA HIS A 160 9.52 -9.25 -5.47
C HIS A 160 10.62 -8.66 -4.57
N GLU A 161 10.25 -8.18 -3.38
CA GLU A 161 11.22 -7.60 -2.44
C GLU A 161 12.16 -8.64 -1.85
N ILE A 162 11.69 -9.86 -1.60
CA ILE A 162 12.55 -10.98 -1.15
C ILE A 162 13.54 -11.39 -2.25
N CYS A 163 13.15 -11.38 -3.52
CA CYS A 163 14.08 -11.67 -4.62
C CYS A 163 15.22 -10.65 -4.71
N HIS A 164 14.99 -9.40 -4.26
CA HIS A 164 16.04 -8.39 -4.14
C HIS A 164 17.12 -8.72 -3.10
N LEU A 165 16.87 -9.61 -2.15
CA LEU A 165 17.92 -10.09 -1.23
C LEU A 165 19.05 -10.82 -1.96
N LYS A 166 18.76 -11.37 -3.14
CA LYS A 166 19.72 -12.08 -3.99
C LYS A 166 20.12 -11.30 -5.23
N TYR A 167 19.18 -10.62 -5.87
CA TYR A 167 19.38 -9.88 -7.11
C TYR A 167 18.90 -8.43 -6.94
N MET A 168 19.82 -7.50 -6.68
CA MET A 168 19.50 -6.08 -6.43
C MET A 168 19.00 -5.32 -7.67
N ASN A 169 19.07 -5.92 -8.84
CA ASN A 169 18.57 -5.35 -10.10
C ASN A 169 17.56 -6.32 -10.75
N HIS A 170 16.69 -5.77 -11.60
CA HIS A 170 15.69 -6.54 -12.35
C HIS A 170 16.28 -7.24 -13.58
N SER A 171 17.39 -7.98 -13.38
CA SER A 171 18.02 -8.80 -14.42
C SER A 171 17.14 -10.00 -14.82
N LYS A 172 17.53 -10.70 -15.89
CA LYS A 172 16.83 -11.94 -16.30
C LYS A 172 16.74 -12.95 -15.14
N LYS A 173 17.83 -13.13 -14.38
CA LYS A 173 17.89 -14.03 -13.21
C LYS A 173 16.91 -13.60 -12.09
N PHE A 174 16.68 -12.29 -11.92
CA PHE A 174 15.68 -11.79 -10.99
C PHE A 174 14.27 -12.22 -11.42
N TRP A 175 13.91 -11.98 -12.69
CA TRP A 175 12.59 -12.33 -13.21
C TRP A 175 12.33 -13.85 -13.31
N GLU A 176 13.37 -14.65 -13.46
CA GLU A 176 13.28 -16.12 -13.38
C GLU A 176 13.00 -16.63 -11.96
N MET A 177 13.25 -15.80 -10.94
CA MET A 177 13.02 -16.11 -9.54
C MET A 177 11.66 -15.62 -9.03
N VAL A 178 11.13 -14.51 -9.58
CA VAL A 178 9.82 -13.95 -9.29
C VAL A 178 8.73 -14.77 -10.00
#